data_0c21a83f11d37afb948b5da11f93a4bc
#
_entry.id   0c21a83f11d37afb948b5da11f93a4bc
#
_cell.length_a   1.000
_cell.length_b   1.000
_cell.length_c   1.000
_cell.angle_alpha   90.00
_cell.angle_beta   90.00
_cell.angle_gamma   90.00
#
_symmetry.space_group_name_H-M   'P 1'
#
loop_
_entity.id
_entity.type
_entity.pdbx_description
1 polymer ?
#
loop_
_entity_poly.entity_id
_entity_poly.type
_entity_poly.pdbx_seq_one_letter_code
_entity_poly.pdbx_strand_id
1 'polypeptide(L)'
;NGFSVEWFKITQYKGNAIMGQSGNNFSIRNNWVIDTGLYGIFPEFGHNGLIENNILSEIEDAAIYVGMSDYIDVRNNQVFDNVAGIEVENSRHVLVEGNVARNNTGGILVFITPGLPIKSSYDAIIRRNFVTNNNTPNFAIPGSLVAGIPSGTGILVMSGDKVVIEDNIITGNNTGGIIVTSGDFVTEVASDKESDPHSDQVEIRNNIMFDNGNNPDGEMKLLMLSKFSTKGPDILAYQSATQKERGSCISRREAYRSYGLDEWTDCDAPTVRAVDAVVSAEDI
;
A
#
# COMPACT_ATOMS: atom_id res chain seq x y z
N ASN A 1 9.48 -6.31 25.46
CA ASN A 1 9.62 -7.76 25.33
C ASN A 1 9.67 -8.08 23.83
N GLY A 2 10.89 -8.13 23.26
CA GLY A 2 11.13 -8.43 21.87
C GLY A 2 10.95 -9.91 21.54
N PHE A 3 10.66 -10.21 20.27
CA PHE A 3 10.70 -11.56 19.73
C PHE A 3 11.21 -11.54 18.29
N SER A 4 11.74 -12.67 17.83
CA SER A 4 12.15 -12.86 16.45
C SER A 4 11.53 -14.13 15.88
N VAL A 5 11.10 -14.08 14.61
CA VAL A 5 10.63 -15.24 13.83
C VAL A 5 11.46 -15.31 12.55
N GLU A 6 12.32 -16.31 12.43
CA GLU A 6 13.28 -16.40 11.35
C GLU A 6 13.44 -17.81 10.79
N TRP A 7 13.74 -17.88 9.48
CA TRP A 7 14.14 -19.10 8.78
C TRP A 7 13.07 -20.20 8.71
N PHE A 8 11.79 -19.81 8.82
CA PHE A 8 10.69 -20.76 8.64
C PHE A 8 10.24 -20.83 7.18
N LYS A 9 9.88 -22.02 6.76
CA LYS A 9 9.00 -22.22 5.60
C LYS A 9 7.62 -22.60 6.12
N ILE A 10 6.62 -21.78 5.81
CA ILE A 10 5.23 -21.94 6.24
C ILE A 10 4.36 -22.07 5.00
N THR A 11 3.56 -23.14 4.93
CA THR A 11 2.73 -23.41 3.76
C THR A 11 1.36 -23.94 4.16
N GLN A 12 0.35 -23.65 3.33
CA GLN A 12 -0.98 -24.24 3.40
C GLN A 12 -1.73 -23.98 4.71
N TYR A 13 -1.66 -22.75 5.21
CA TYR A 13 -2.41 -22.33 6.38
C TYR A 13 -3.74 -21.69 5.97
N LYS A 14 -4.84 -22.04 6.61
CA LYS A 14 -6.17 -21.48 6.30
C LYS A 14 -6.37 -20.04 6.79
N GLY A 15 -5.59 -19.60 7.74
CA GLY A 15 -5.61 -18.25 8.30
C GLY A 15 -4.27 -17.56 8.06
N ASN A 16 -3.74 -16.90 9.08
CA ASN A 16 -2.47 -16.18 9.04
C ASN A 16 -1.28 -17.13 9.22
N ALA A 17 -0.21 -16.95 8.47
CA ALA A 17 1.00 -17.75 8.65
C ALA A 17 1.80 -17.31 9.89
N ILE A 18 2.09 -16.00 9.99
CA ILE A 18 2.77 -15.41 11.15
C ILE A 18 1.91 -14.24 11.62
N MET A 19 1.34 -14.36 12.82
CA MET A 19 0.57 -13.29 13.44
C MET A 19 1.19 -12.90 14.78
N GLY A 20 1.48 -11.61 14.93
CA GLY A 20 1.92 -11.02 16.19
C GLY A 20 0.89 -10.03 16.70
N GLN A 21 0.24 -10.32 17.82
CA GLN A 21 -0.72 -9.39 18.42
C GLN A 21 -0.09 -8.61 19.57
N SER A 22 -0.16 -7.28 19.48
CA SER A 22 0.41 -6.35 20.47
C SER A 22 1.91 -6.57 20.73
N GLY A 23 2.63 -7.03 19.71
CA GLY A 23 4.08 -7.22 19.78
C GLY A 23 4.82 -5.89 19.86
N ASN A 24 5.84 -5.82 20.69
CA ASN A 24 6.73 -4.66 20.80
C ASN A 24 8.19 -5.09 20.64
N ASN A 25 8.97 -4.35 19.88
CA ASN A 25 10.37 -4.67 19.56
C ASN A 25 10.49 -6.07 18.93
N PHE A 26 9.91 -6.28 17.74
CA PHE A 26 9.94 -7.59 17.11
C PHE A 26 10.64 -7.56 15.74
N SER A 27 11.13 -8.72 15.31
CA SER A 27 11.58 -8.92 13.95
C SER A 27 11.02 -10.20 13.33
N ILE A 28 10.59 -10.10 12.06
CA ILE A 28 10.11 -11.22 11.26
C ILE A 28 10.92 -11.21 9.96
N ARG A 29 11.89 -12.11 9.82
CA ARG A 29 12.82 -12.05 8.70
C ARG A 29 13.26 -13.39 8.16
N ASN A 30 13.67 -13.40 6.90
CA ASN A 30 14.20 -14.59 6.23
C ASN A 30 13.22 -15.78 6.22
N ASN A 31 11.91 -15.51 6.23
CA ASN A 31 10.90 -16.55 6.16
C ASN A 31 10.42 -16.74 4.71
N TRP A 32 9.91 -17.92 4.43
CA TRP A 32 9.25 -18.23 3.18
C TRP A 32 7.81 -18.70 3.45
N VAL A 33 6.84 -17.88 3.04
CA VAL A 33 5.40 -18.12 3.26
C VAL A 33 4.71 -18.36 1.92
N ILE A 34 3.98 -19.46 1.80
CA ILE A 34 3.31 -19.84 0.56
C ILE A 34 1.92 -20.38 0.88
N ASP A 35 0.92 -19.95 0.11
CA ASP A 35 -0.43 -20.52 0.14
C ASP A 35 -1.05 -20.41 1.55
N THR A 36 -1.48 -19.21 1.91
CA THR A 36 -2.22 -18.95 3.16
C THR A 36 -3.54 -18.24 2.87
N GLY A 37 -4.57 -18.59 3.64
CA GLY A 37 -5.95 -18.21 3.36
C GLY A 37 -6.34 -16.81 3.81
N LEU A 38 -5.47 -16.06 4.53
CA LEU A 38 -5.70 -14.68 4.90
C LEU A 38 -4.41 -13.87 4.73
N TYR A 39 -3.61 -13.73 5.79
CA TYR A 39 -2.39 -12.94 5.76
C TYR A 39 -1.14 -13.80 5.86
N GLY A 40 -0.10 -13.41 5.13
CA GLY A 40 1.20 -14.05 5.28
C GLY A 40 1.87 -13.63 6.59
N ILE A 41 2.21 -12.35 6.73
CA ILE A 41 2.77 -11.76 7.96
C ILE A 41 1.84 -10.66 8.43
N PHE A 42 1.37 -10.76 9.66
CA PHE A 42 0.40 -9.85 10.25
C PHE A 42 0.80 -9.39 11.65
N PRO A 43 1.52 -8.28 11.80
CA PRO A 43 1.57 -7.55 13.07
C PRO A 43 0.26 -6.80 13.28
N GLU A 44 -0.50 -7.18 14.30
CA GLU A 44 -1.70 -6.50 14.75
C GLU A 44 -1.41 -5.75 16.05
N PHE A 45 -1.68 -4.44 16.11
CA PHE A 45 -1.31 -3.57 17.23
C PHE A 45 0.18 -3.68 17.58
N GLY A 46 1.02 -3.88 16.56
CA GLY A 46 2.46 -3.98 16.70
C GLY A 46 3.09 -2.61 16.96
N HIS A 47 4.22 -2.60 17.64
CA HIS A 47 5.00 -1.40 17.88
C HIS A 47 6.50 -1.70 17.79
N ASN A 48 7.27 -0.85 17.11
CA ASN A 48 8.70 -1.06 16.87
C ASN A 48 8.98 -2.44 16.23
N GLY A 49 8.56 -2.62 14.98
CA GLY A 49 8.66 -3.89 14.28
C GLY A 49 9.50 -3.83 13.01
N LEU A 50 10.26 -4.87 12.74
CA LEU A 50 10.98 -5.07 11.50
C LEU A 50 10.48 -6.31 10.77
N ILE A 51 10.06 -6.15 9.50
CA ILE A 51 9.68 -7.23 8.59
C ILE A 51 10.61 -7.18 7.40
N GLU A 52 11.56 -8.11 7.33
CA GLU A 52 12.68 -7.98 6.38
C GLU A 52 13.06 -9.29 5.69
N ASN A 53 13.45 -9.19 4.42
CA ASN A 53 14.00 -10.31 3.65
C ASN A 53 13.09 -11.55 3.58
N ASN A 54 11.78 -11.39 3.66
CA ASN A 54 10.85 -12.50 3.54
C ASN A 54 10.42 -12.70 2.07
N ILE A 55 10.02 -13.91 1.73
CA ILE A 55 9.45 -14.28 0.42
C ILE A 55 8.02 -14.78 0.66
N LEU A 56 7.02 -14.13 0.04
CA LEU A 56 5.62 -14.44 0.28
C LEU A 56 4.85 -14.55 -1.05
N SER A 57 4.08 -15.63 -1.21
CA SER A 57 3.30 -15.86 -2.43
C SER A 57 2.01 -16.66 -2.18
N GLU A 58 1.07 -16.52 -3.13
CA GLU A 58 -0.19 -17.29 -3.19
C GLU A 58 -1.08 -17.05 -1.94
N ILE A 59 -1.20 -15.80 -1.52
CA ILE A 59 -1.95 -15.39 -0.33
C ILE A 59 -3.25 -14.72 -0.75
N GLU A 60 -4.38 -15.18 -0.18
CA GLU A 60 -5.74 -14.80 -0.60
C GLU A 60 -6.16 -13.39 -0.17
N ASP A 61 -5.37 -12.73 0.69
CA ASP A 61 -5.58 -11.34 1.09
C ASP A 61 -4.25 -10.59 0.96
N ALA A 62 -3.52 -10.28 2.02
CA ALA A 62 -2.25 -9.57 1.95
C ALA A 62 -1.05 -10.45 2.30
N ALA A 63 0.02 -10.37 1.48
CA ALA A 63 1.26 -11.06 1.82
C ALA A 63 1.86 -10.50 3.11
N ILE A 64 1.96 -9.17 3.23
CA ILE A 64 2.33 -8.48 4.47
C ILE A 64 1.23 -7.49 4.79
N TYR A 65 0.60 -7.65 5.96
CA TYR A 65 -0.45 -6.78 6.44
C TYR A 65 0.00 -6.11 7.74
N VAL A 66 0.28 -4.80 7.68
CA VAL A 66 0.59 -3.98 8.84
C VAL A 66 -0.72 -3.36 9.33
N GLY A 67 -1.35 -3.97 10.34
CA GLY A 67 -2.67 -3.59 10.83
C GLY A 67 -2.64 -2.90 12.20
N MET A 68 -3.22 -1.69 12.29
CA MET A 68 -3.36 -0.92 13.53
C MET A 68 -2.06 -0.78 14.32
N SER A 69 -0.95 -0.72 13.59
CA SER A 69 0.40 -0.79 14.14
C SER A 69 1.12 0.56 14.04
N ASP A 70 2.23 0.69 14.76
CA ASP A 70 2.96 1.94 14.87
C ASP A 70 4.47 1.70 14.87
N TYR A 71 5.22 2.48 14.11
CA TYR A 71 6.67 2.34 13.93
C TYR A 71 7.06 0.96 13.39
N ILE A 72 6.64 0.64 12.15
CA ILE A 72 6.94 -0.62 11.50
C ILE A 72 7.76 -0.40 10.24
N ASP A 73 8.88 -1.10 10.14
CA ASP A 73 9.71 -1.15 8.93
C ASP A 73 9.42 -2.44 8.15
N VAL A 74 9.05 -2.28 6.87
CA VAL A 74 8.85 -3.38 5.91
C VAL A 74 9.89 -3.24 4.82
N ARG A 75 10.97 -4.04 4.88
CA ARG A 75 12.15 -3.85 4.04
C ARG A 75 12.56 -5.09 3.25
N ASN A 76 12.99 -4.89 2.03
CA ASN A 76 13.67 -5.92 1.23
C ASN A 76 12.89 -7.24 1.08
N ASN A 77 11.57 -7.22 1.17
CA ASN A 77 10.74 -8.41 0.99
C ASN A 77 10.40 -8.62 -0.50
N GLN A 78 10.09 -9.86 -0.87
CA GLN A 78 9.56 -10.22 -2.16
C GLN A 78 8.14 -10.75 -1.98
N VAL A 79 7.16 -10.06 -2.56
CA VAL A 79 5.73 -10.40 -2.46
C VAL A 79 5.17 -10.54 -3.88
N PHE A 80 4.66 -11.72 -4.22
CA PHE A 80 4.19 -11.99 -5.58
C PHE A 80 3.10 -13.04 -5.64
N ASP A 81 2.25 -12.94 -6.66
CA ASP A 81 1.13 -13.85 -6.90
C ASP A 81 0.12 -13.86 -5.72
N ASN A 82 -0.08 -12.70 -5.07
CA ASN A 82 -1.03 -12.49 -3.98
C ASN A 82 -2.19 -11.59 -4.43
N VAL A 83 -3.22 -11.43 -3.62
CA VAL A 83 -4.20 -10.37 -3.84
C VAL A 83 -3.54 -9.03 -3.54
N ALA A 84 -3.12 -8.76 -2.34
CA ALA A 84 -2.32 -7.59 -2.04
C ALA A 84 -0.88 -7.98 -1.69
N GLY A 85 0.08 -7.21 -2.20
CA GLY A 85 1.48 -7.43 -1.85
C GLY A 85 1.79 -6.97 -0.43
N ILE A 86 1.67 -5.68 -0.17
CA ILE A 86 1.90 -5.07 1.15
C ILE A 86 0.75 -4.14 1.47
N GLU A 87 0.16 -4.28 2.64
CA GLU A 87 -0.89 -3.41 3.17
C GLU A 87 -0.42 -2.70 4.43
N VAL A 88 -0.69 -1.40 4.47
CA VAL A 88 -0.54 -0.53 5.63
C VAL A 88 -1.93 0.00 5.97
N GLU A 89 -2.57 -0.62 6.95
CA GLU A 89 -3.97 -0.36 7.26
C GLU A 89 -4.13 0.19 8.67
N ASN A 90 -4.82 1.33 8.80
CA ASN A 90 -5.06 2.01 10.09
C ASN A 90 -3.77 2.13 10.94
N SER A 91 -2.63 2.34 10.26
CA SER A 91 -1.30 2.27 10.88
C SER A 91 -0.54 3.59 10.69
N ARG A 92 0.50 3.79 11.52
CA ARG A 92 1.22 5.06 11.56
C ARG A 92 2.72 4.83 11.60
N HIS A 93 3.48 5.82 11.11
CA HIS A 93 4.94 5.80 11.11
C HIS A 93 5.50 4.50 10.50
N VAL A 94 5.07 4.21 9.25
CA VAL A 94 5.43 2.97 8.57
C VAL A 94 6.41 3.26 7.42
N LEU A 95 7.51 2.52 7.38
CA LEU A 95 8.44 2.55 6.26
C LEU A 95 8.30 1.28 5.40
N VAL A 96 8.01 1.46 4.11
CA VAL A 96 7.98 0.39 3.11
C VAL A 96 9.12 0.66 2.13
N GLU A 97 10.25 -0.04 2.28
CA GLU A 97 11.48 0.28 1.54
C GLU A 97 12.14 -0.95 0.90
N GLY A 98 12.56 -0.78 -0.35
CA GLY A 98 13.38 -1.78 -1.04
C GLY A 98 12.66 -3.10 -1.37
N ASN A 99 11.34 -3.14 -1.29
CA ASN A 99 10.59 -4.35 -1.55
C ASN A 99 10.36 -4.56 -3.05
N VAL A 100 10.15 -5.81 -3.44
CA VAL A 100 9.68 -6.22 -4.77
C VAL A 100 8.25 -6.70 -4.66
N ALA A 101 7.29 -5.92 -5.19
CA ALA A 101 5.88 -6.28 -5.26
C ALA A 101 5.49 -6.52 -6.74
N ARG A 102 5.28 -7.77 -7.11
CA ARG A 102 5.02 -8.13 -8.52
C ARG A 102 3.96 -9.20 -8.68
N ASN A 103 3.25 -9.17 -9.78
CA ASN A 103 2.23 -10.17 -10.12
C ASN A 103 1.14 -10.34 -9.04
N ASN A 104 0.89 -9.32 -8.22
CA ASN A 104 -0.25 -9.32 -7.31
C ASN A 104 -1.48 -8.71 -8.03
N THR A 105 -2.62 -8.69 -7.40
CA THR A 105 -3.75 -7.86 -7.88
C THR A 105 -3.47 -6.39 -7.59
N GLY A 106 -3.05 -6.07 -6.37
CA GLY A 106 -2.51 -4.77 -5.96
C GLY A 106 -1.11 -4.89 -5.37
N GLY A 107 -0.23 -3.93 -5.66
CA GLY A 107 1.18 -3.97 -5.22
C GLY A 107 1.37 -3.54 -3.77
N ILE A 108 1.22 -2.25 -3.47
CA ILE A 108 1.37 -1.66 -2.13
C ILE A 108 0.16 -0.78 -1.85
N LEU A 109 -0.49 -0.97 -0.71
CA LEU A 109 -1.74 -0.32 -0.38
C LEU A 109 -1.61 0.38 0.99
N VAL A 110 -2.04 1.64 1.07
CA VAL A 110 -2.17 2.40 2.32
C VAL A 110 -3.61 2.85 2.44
N PHE A 111 -4.32 2.39 3.46
CA PHE A 111 -5.74 2.72 3.58
C PHE A 111 -6.28 2.63 5.01
N ILE A 112 -7.54 3.05 5.16
CA ILE A 112 -8.30 2.90 6.40
C ILE A 112 -9.44 1.92 6.16
N THR A 113 -9.56 0.92 7.03
CA THR A 113 -10.77 0.10 7.15
C THR A 113 -11.64 0.66 8.26
N PRO A 114 -12.94 0.88 8.01
CA PRO A 114 -13.88 1.42 8.98
C PRO A 114 -14.14 0.43 10.13
N GLY A 115 -14.58 0.96 11.25
CA GLY A 115 -14.97 0.14 12.39
C GLY A 115 -13.82 -0.39 13.24
N LEU A 116 -12.56 -0.26 12.80
CA LEU A 116 -11.39 -0.67 13.58
C LEU A 116 -11.10 0.29 14.74
N PRO A 117 -10.44 -0.15 15.81
CA PRO A 117 -10.11 0.69 16.97
C PRO A 117 -9.22 1.89 16.64
N ILE A 118 -8.27 1.74 15.74
CA ILE A 118 -7.45 2.85 15.23
C ILE A 118 -8.16 3.45 14.03
N LYS A 119 -8.38 4.76 14.04
CA LYS A 119 -9.21 5.48 13.07
C LYS A 119 -8.40 6.28 12.04
N SER A 120 -7.09 6.12 12.03
CA SER A 120 -6.18 6.90 11.19
C SER A 120 -5.09 6.05 10.57
N SER A 121 -4.67 6.42 9.36
CA SER A 121 -3.47 5.90 8.69
C SER A 121 -2.67 7.10 8.22
N TYR A 122 -1.49 7.32 8.77
CA TYR A 122 -0.68 8.47 8.39
C TYR A 122 0.82 8.26 8.61
N ASP A 123 1.60 9.13 7.97
CA ASP A 123 3.06 9.16 8.07
C ASP A 123 3.71 7.85 7.58
N ALA A 124 3.26 7.40 6.39
CA ALA A 124 3.84 6.26 5.70
C ALA A 124 4.82 6.73 4.62
N ILE A 125 5.99 6.09 4.55
CA ILE A 125 6.98 6.33 3.50
C ILE A 125 7.11 5.07 2.65
N ILE A 126 6.84 5.20 1.35
CA ILE A 126 6.95 4.13 0.36
C ILE A 126 8.09 4.51 -0.58
N ARG A 127 9.26 3.89 -0.44
CA ARG A 127 10.41 4.31 -1.22
C ARG A 127 11.29 3.15 -1.70
N ARG A 128 11.96 3.38 -2.83
CA ARG A 128 12.94 2.44 -3.40
C ARG A 128 12.38 1.04 -3.64
N ASN A 129 11.07 0.92 -3.81
CA ASN A 129 10.43 -0.35 -4.14
C ASN A 129 10.40 -0.57 -5.65
N PHE A 130 10.36 -1.83 -6.05
CA PHE A 130 10.06 -2.25 -7.41
C PHE A 130 8.65 -2.83 -7.46
N VAL A 131 7.70 -2.05 -8.03
CA VAL A 131 6.28 -2.38 -8.07
C VAL A 131 5.89 -2.63 -9.52
N THR A 132 5.74 -3.90 -9.90
CA THR A 132 5.61 -4.24 -11.33
C THR A 132 4.61 -5.35 -11.61
N ASN A 133 3.89 -5.19 -12.74
CA ASN A 133 3.00 -6.21 -13.29
C ASN A 133 1.98 -6.77 -12.27
N ASN A 134 1.43 -5.95 -11.40
CA ASN A 134 0.43 -6.38 -10.42
C ASN A 134 -0.94 -6.53 -11.12
N ASN A 135 -1.03 -7.47 -12.02
CA ASN A 135 -2.14 -7.68 -12.96
C ASN A 135 -2.89 -8.99 -12.73
N THR A 136 -2.63 -9.68 -11.62
CA THR A 136 -3.34 -10.93 -11.29
C THR A 136 -4.82 -10.63 -11.09
N PRO A 137 -5.74 -11.38 -11.72
CA PRO A 137 -7.16 -11.25 -11.44
C PRO A 137 -7.43 -11.36 -9.94
N ASN A 138 -8.30 -10.49 -9.43
CA ASN A 138 -8.61 -10.48 -8.00
C ASN A 138 -9.28 -11.80 -7.59
N PHE A 139 -8.66 -12.53 -6.68
CA PHE A 139 -9.15 -13.81 -6.16
C PHE A 139 -9.45 -13.77 -4.65
N ALA A 140 -9.52 -12.56 -4.07
CA ALA A 140 -9.90 -12.37 -2.68
C ALA A 140 -11.27 -12.94 -2.33
N ILE A 141 -11.47 -13.26 -1.08
CA ILE A 141 -12.75 -13.73 -0.57
C ILE A 141 -13.82 -12.66 -0.83
N PRO A 142 -14.92 -13.00 -1.51
CA PRO A 142 -16.00 -12.04 -1.77
C PRO A 142 -16.52 -11.39 -0.49
N GLY A 143 -16.57 -10.05 -0.48
CA GLY A 143 -17.01 -9.26 0.67
C GLY A 143 -15.89 -8.75 1.56
N SER A 144 -14.64 -9.16 1.34
CA SER A 144 -13.49 -8.46 1.94
C SER A 144 -13.26 -7.12 1.25
N LEU A 145 -12.64 -6.16 1.94
CA LEU A 145 -12.35 -4.84 1.37
C LEU A 145 -11.42 -4.96 0.15
N VAL A 146 -10.44 -5.82 0.23
CA VAL A 146 -9.48 -6.06 -0.86
C VAL A 146 -10.11 -6.70 -2.10
N ALA A 147 -11.28 -7.31 -1.99
CA ALA A 147 -12.03 -7.80 -3.15
C ALA A 147 -12.46 -6.67 -4.10
N GLY A 148 -12.51 -5.44 -3.61
CA GLY A 148 -12.81 -4.23 -4.40
C GLY A 148 -11.59 -3.64 -5.13
N ILE A 149 -10.38 -4.13 -4.88
CA ILE A 149 -9.17 -3.59 -5.51
C ILE A 149 -9.13 -3.99 -6.99
N PRO A 150 -9.06 -3.02 -7.92
CA PRO A 150 -8.91 -3.33 -9.32
C PRO A 150 -7.58 -4.05 -9.62
N SER A 151 -7.63 -5.10 -10.41
CA SER A 151 -6.42 -5.74 -10.93
C SER A 151 -5.59 -4.72 -11.73
N GLY A 152 -4.28 -4.74 -11.56
CA GLY A 152 -3.40 -3.76 -12.20
C GLY A 152 -3.13 -2.49 -11.37
N THR A 153 -3.39 -2.51 -10.09
CA THR A 153 -3.07 -1.42 -9.17
C THR A 153 -1.62 -1.53 -8.71
N GLY A 154 -0.81 -0.51 -8.96
CA GLY A 154 0.57 -0.46 -8.48
C GLY A 154 0.64 -0.07 -7.00
N ILE A 155 0.48 1.22 -6.70
CA ILE A 155 0.40 1.75 -5.33
C ILE A 155 -0.96 2.43 -5.16
N LEU A 156 -1.68 2.12 -4.09
CA LEU A 156 -2.94 2.75 -3.72
C LEU A 156 -2.81 3.48 -2.40
N VAL A 157 -3.28 4.73 -2.34
CA VAL A 157 -3.50 5.47 -1.10
C VAL A 157 -4.99 5.83 -1.03
N MET A 158 -5.68 5.35 0.00
CA MET A 158 -7.10 5.65 0.25
C MET A 158 -7.30 6.02 1.72
N SER A 159 -7.67 7.26 1.97
CA SER A 159 -7.83 7.78 3.34
C SER A 159 -6.53 7.78 4.17
N GLY A 160 -5.37 7.86 3.50
CA GLY A 160 -4.06 7.92 4.16
C GLY A 160 -3.47 9.32 4.09
N ASP A 161 -3.05 9.86 5.22
CA ASP A 161 -2.46 11.20 5.32
C ASP A 161 -0.94 11.17 5.39
N LYS A 162 -0.30 12.26 4.93
CA LYS A 162 1.15 12.42 5.02
C LYS A 162 1.93 11.24 4.44
N VAL A 163 1.43 10.70 3.32
CA VAL A 163 2.07 9.56 2.65
C VAL A 163 3.10 10.08 1.66
N VAL A 164 4.34 9.63 1.78
CA VAL A 164 5.43 9.95 0.85
C VAL A 164 5.70 8.76 -0.05
N ILE A 165 5.60 8.95 -1.37
CA ILE A 165 5.89 7.94 -2.39
C ILE A 165 7.08 8.44 -3.22
N GLU A 166 8.27 7.90 -2.97
CA GLU A 166 9.49 8.45 -3.56
C GLU A 166 10.47 7.38 -4.05
N ASP A 167 11.22 7.71 -5.08
CA ASP A 167 12.34 6.89 -5.59
C ASP A 167 11.94 5.44 -5.95
N ASN A 168 10.67 5.15 -6.24
CA ASN A 168 10.23 3.82 -6.65
C ASN A 168 10.37 3.63 -8.17
N ILE A 169 10.45 2.37 -8.60
CA ILE A 169 10.25 1.97 -9.98
C ILE A 169 8.88 1.29 -10.06
N ILE A 170 7.96 1.90 -10.81
CA ILE A 170 6.56 1.46 -10.91
C ILE A 170 6.21 1.26 -12.38
N THR A 171 6.02 0.01 -12.79
CA THR A 171 5.86 -0.29 -14.22
C THR A 171 4.94 -1.48 -14.50
N GLY A 172 4.27 -1.43 -15.65
CA GLY A 172 3.48 -2.56 -16.13
C GLY A 172 2.20 -2.85 -15.34
N ASN A 173 1.75 -1.94 -14.47
CA ASN A 173 0.51 -2.08 -13.71
C ASN A 173 -0.66 -1.58 -14.57
N ASN A 174 -1.51 -2.48 -15.02
CA ASN A 174 -2.47 -2.23 -16.10
C ASN A 174 -3.57 -1.22 -15.76
N THR A 175 -3.92 -1.03 -14.52
CA THR A 175 -4.95 -0.06 -14.11
C THR A 175 -4.37 1.31 -13.81
N GLY A 176 -3.28 1.36 -13.08
CA GLY A 176 -2.59 2.60 -12.76
C GLY A 176 -1.34 2.37 -11.94
N GLY A 177 -0.35 3.25 -12.08
CA GLY A 177 0.89 3.17 -11.32
C GLY A 177 0.70 3.59 -9.86
N ILE A 178 0.23 4.83 -9.64
CA ILE A 178 -0.14 5.36 -8.32
C ILE A 178 -1.58 5.85 -8.38
N ILE A 179 -2.39 5.42 -7.43
CA ILE A 179 -3.79 5.84 -7.28
C ILE A 179 -3.94 6.44 -5.89
N VAL A 180 -4.34 7.72 -5.83
CA VAL A 180 -4.71 8.40 -4.58
C VAL A 180 -6.21 8.67 -4.63
N THR A 181 -6.95 8.19 -3.67
CA THR A 181 -8.41 8.30 -3.66
C THR A 181 -8.96 8.55 -2.25
N SER A 182 -10.25 8.89 -2.21
CA SER A 182 -10.99 9.07 -0.96
C SER A 182 -11.76 7.81 -0.61
N GLY A 183 -11.85 7.49 0.67
CA GLY A 183 -12.72 6.44 1.20
C GLY A 183 -14.21 6.71 1.01
N ASP A 184 -14.61 7.93 0.67
CA ASP A 184 -16.01 8.30 0.36
C ASP A 184 -16.63 7.45 -0.76
N PHE A 185 -15.81 6.89 -1.63
CA PHE A 185 -16.26 6.01 -2.71
C PHE A 185 -16.53 4.58 -2.27
N VAL A 186 -16.14 4.23 -1.04
CA VAL A 186 -16.40 2.93 -0.43
C VAL A 186 -17.46 3.12 0.64
N THR A 187 -18.65 2.52 0.45
CA THR A 187 -19.84 2.74 1.32
C THR A 187 -19.52 2.47 2.79
N GLU A 188 -18.78 1.44 3.07
CA GLU A 188 -18.38 1.06 4.42
C GLU A 188 -17.50 2.13 5.06
N VAL A 189 -16.52 2.67 4.34
CA VAL A 189 -15.62 3.74 4.81
C VAL A 189 -16.40 5.04 5.01
N ALA A 190 -17.24 5.43 4.05
CA ALA A 190 -18.06 6.63 4.13
C ALA A 190 -19.04 6.63 5.31
N SER A 191 -19.39 5.46 5.84
CA SER A 191 -20.28 5.31 6.98
C SER A 191 -19.61 5.53 8.34
N ASP A 192 -18.28 5.40 8.42
CA ASP A 192 -17.52 5.60 9.66
C ASP A 192 -17.19 7.09 9.88
N LYS A 193 -17.99 7.74 10.70
CA LYS A 193 -17.84 9.18 11.00
C LYS A 193 -16.62 9.54 11.86
N GLU A 194 -15.95 8.55 12.43
CA GLU A 194 -14.77 8.76 13.26
C GLU A 194 -13.46 8.70 12.45
N SER A 195 -13.52 8.18 11.23
CA SER A 195 -12.39 8.11 10.32
C SER A 195 -12.44 9.24 9.28
N ASP A 196 -11.30 9.85 8.97
CA ASP A 196 -11.19 10.80 7.87
C ASP A 196 -11.15 10.01 6.55
N PRO A 197 -12.13 10.18 5.65
CA PRO A 197 -12.13 9.45 4.39
C PRO A 197 -11.15 9.99 3.35
N HIS A 198 -10.53 11.13 3.62
CA HIS A 198 -9.70 11.82 2.64
C HIS A 198 -8.22 11.42 2.75
N SER A 199 -7.49 11.66 1.67
CA SER A 199 -6.02 11.52 1.64
C SER A 199 -5.40 12.90 1.52
N ASP A 200 -4.85 13.41 2.62
CA ASP A 200 -4.24 14.73 2.68
C ASP A 200 -2.71 14.66 2.76
N GLN A 201 -2.03 15.69 2.25
CA GLN A 201 -0.58 15.83 2.34
C GLN A 201 0.18 14.62 1.73
N VAL A 202 -0.29 14.12 0.60
CA VAL A 202 0.41 13.06 -0.14
C VAL A 202 1.51 13.70 -0.98
N GLU A 203 2.71 13.14 -0.90
CA GLU A 203 3.88 13.62 -1.62
C GLU A 203 4.37 12.56 -2.61
N ILE A 204 4.41 12.88 -3.90
CA ILE A 204 4.91 11.98 -4.96
C ILE A 204 6.18 12.58 -5.53
N ARG A 205 7.32 11.88 -5.36
CA ARG A 205 8.63 12.40 -5.70
C ARG A 205 9.51 11.40 -6.45
N ASN A 206 10.21 11.83 -7.46
CA ASN A 206 11.33 11.12 -8.10
C ASN A 206 11.05 9.67 -8.50
N ASN A 207 9.80 9.26 -8.69
CA ASN A 207 9.52 7.90 -9.11
C ASN A 207 9.85 7.71 -10.61
N ILE A 208 10.29 6.53 -10.99
CA ILE A 208 10.44 6.10 -12.38
C ILE A 208 9.19 5.31 -12.74
N MET A 209 8.39 5.83 -13.68
CA MET A 209 7.11 5.23 -14.04
C MET A 209 7.00 5.08 -15.56
N PHE A 210 6.64 3.89 -16.02
CA PHE A 210 6.40 3.61 -17.44
C PHE A 210 5.50 2.38 -17.61
N ASP A 211 4.84 2.29 -18.77
CA ASP A 211 3.97 1.16 -19.11
C ASP A 211 2.82 0.87 -18.14
N ASN A 212 2.40 1.84 -17.34
CA ASN A 212 1.22 1.69 -16.48
C ASN A 212 -0.07 2.05 -17.24
N GLY A 213 -1.22 1.63 -16.73
CA GLY A 213 -2.53 2.01 -17.26
C GLY A 213 -2.88 1.42 -18.64
N ASN A 214 -2.22 0.38 -19.10
CA ASN A 214 -2.41 -0.13 -20.46
C ASN A 214 -3.74 -0.86 -20.68
N ASN A 215 -4.36 -1.39 -19.64
CA ASN A 215 -5.65 -2.06 -19.68
C ASN A 215 -6.37 -1.91 -18.33
N PRO A 216 -6.95 -0.72 -18.05
CA PRO A 216 -7.62 -0.46 -16.76
C PRO A 216 -8.73 -1.44 -16.48
N ASP A 217 -8.89 -1.80 -15.20
CA ASP A 217 -9.94 -2.67 -14.69
C ASP A 217 -10.91 -1.89 -13.79
N GLY A 218 -12.06 -2.50 -13.47
CA GLY A 218 -13.04 -1.95 -12.54
C GLY A 218 -13.55 -0.55 -12.90
N GLU A 219 -13.75 0.28 -11.91
CA GLU A 219 -14.25 1.66 -12.07
C GLU A 219 -13.28 2.56 -12.84
N MET A 220 -11.98 2.29 -12.76
CA MET A 220 -10.99 3.02 -13.55
C MET A 220 -11.25 2.89 -15.04
N LYS A 221 -11.62 1.71 -15.52
CA LYS A 221 -11.99 1.48 -16.91
C LYS A 221 -13.17 2.34 -17.32
N LEU A 222 -14.21 2.41 -16.49
CA LEU A 222 -15.39 3.24 -16.76
C LEU A 222 -15.03 4.72 -16.75
N LEU A 223 -14.22 5.16 -15.81
CA LEU A 223 -13.72 6.53 -15.74
C LEU A 223 -12.94 6.90 -17.02
N MET A 224 -12.04 6.06 -17.46
CA MET A 224 -11.25 6.32 -18.68
C MET A 224 -12.13 6.34 -19.92
N LEU A 225 -13.08 5.43 -20.05
CA LEU A 225 -14.03 5.42 -21.16
C LEU A 225 -14.87 6.70 -21.19
N SER A 226 -15.29 7.24 -20.04
CA SER A 226 -16.00 8.52 -19.95
C SER A 226 -15.15 9.71 -20.45
N LYS A 227 -13.84 9.55 -20.45
CA LYS A 227 -12.85 10.53 -20.96
C LYS A 227 -12.38 10.23 -22.39
N PHE A 228 -13.07 9.32 -23.09
CA PHE A 228 -12.68 8.86 -24.44
C PHE A 228 -11.27 8.28 -24.51
N SER A 229 -10.81 7.64 -23.43
CA SER A 229 -9.54 6.95 -23.35
C SER A 229 -9.74 5.46 -23.04
N THR A 230 -8.87 4.62 -23.59
CA THR A 230 -8.76 3.19 -23.24
C THR A 230 -7.56 2.92 -22.36
N LYS A 231 -6.75 3.94 -22.09
CA LYS A 231 -5.55 3.85 -21.25
C LYS A 231 -5.74 4.66 -19.98
N GLY A 232 -5.36 4.06 -18.86
CA GLY A 232 -5.26 4.72 -17.58
C GLY A 232 -4.01 5.59 -17.43
N PRO A 233 -3.93 6.38 -16.37
CA PRO A 233 -2.78 7.23 -16.06
C PRO A 233 -1.65 6.45 -15.38
N ASP A 234 -0.47 7.05 -15.33
CA ASP A 234 0.58 6.63 -14.40
C ASP A 234 0.19 7.04 -12.98
N ILE A 235 -0.41 8.23 -12.83
CA ILE A 235 -0.86 8.76 -11.55
C ILE A 235 -2.31 9.24 -11.66
N LEU A 236 -3.18 8.73 -10.80
CA LEU A 236 -4.53 9.22 -10.59
C LEU A 236 -4.67 9.79 -9.19
N ALA A 237 -5.19 11.03 -9.07
CA ALA A 237 -5.79 11.52 -7.84
C ALA A 237 -7.30 11.70 -8.08
N TYR A 238 -8.10 10.96 -7.36
CA TYR A 238 -9.55 11.01 -7.49
C TYR A 238 -10.19 11.10 -6.09
N GLN A 239 -10.47 12.32 -5.71
CA GLN A 239 -11.07 12.62 -4.40
C GLN A 239 -12.50 13.14 -4.56
N SER A 240 -13.27 13.13 -3.50
CA SER A 240 -14.65 13.58 -3.56
C SER A 240 -14.72 15.09 -3.85
N ALA A 241 -15.73 15.52 -4.60
CA ALA A 241 -15.92 16.93 -4.99
C ALA A 241 -16.15 17.89 -3.80
N THR A 242 -16.39 17.37 -2.61
CA THR A 242 -16.59 18.16 -1.38
C THR A 242 -15.30 18.47 -0.65
N GLN A 243 -14.20 17.82 -1.04
CA GLN A 243 -12.91 18.01 -0.43
C GLN A 243 -12.12 19.11 -1.14
N LYS A 244 -11.50 19.98 -0.35
CA LYS A 244 -10.40 20.83 -0.82
C LYS A 244 -9.10 20.08 -0.55
N GLU A 245 -8.28 19.97 -1.58
CA GLU A 245 -6.92 19.46 -1.46
C GLU A 245 -6.14 20.16 -0.35
N ARG A 246 -5.46 19.41 0.51
CA ARG A 246 -4.76 19.93 1.67
C ARG A 246 -3.28 19.57 1.65
N GLY A 247 -2.54 20.23 0.79
CA GLY A 247 -1.07 20.22 0.86
C GLY A 247 -0.40 19.02 0.21
N SER A 248 -1.07 18.31 -0.70
CA SER A 248 -0.42 17.31 -1.53
C SER A 248 0.43 17.96 -2.62
N CYS A 249 1.52 17.30 -2.98
CA CYS A 249 2.41 17.79 -4.00
C CYS A 249 3.02 16.67 -4.86
N ILE A 250 3.50 17.05 -6.04
CA ILE A 250 4.17 16.15 -6.97
C ILE A 250 5.40 16.83 -7.58
N SER A 251 6.52 16.14 -7.59
CA SER A 251 7.72 16.57 -8.32
C SER A 251 7.67 16.11 -9.76
N ARG A 252 8.06 16.98 -10.70
CA ARG A 252 8.18 16.64 -12.12
C ARG A 252 6.88 16.09 -12.73
N ARG A 253 5.75 16.73 -12.44
CA ARG A 253 4.41 16.32 -12.92
C ARG A 253 4.38 16.03 -14.43
N GLU A 254 5.10 16.79 -15.22
CA GLU A 254 5.17 16.67 -16.68
C GLU A 254 5.80 15.36 -17.18
N ALA A 255 6.50 14.63 -16.31
CA ALA A 255 7.09 13.34 -16.65
C ALA A 255 6.08 12.18 -16.65
N TYR A 256 4.85 12.41 -16.15
CA TYR A 256 3.85 11.38 -15.93
C TYR A 256 2.55 11.68 -16.67
N ARG A 257 1.90 10.63 -17.17
CA ARG A 257 0.48 10.74 -17.55
C ARG A 257 -0.34 10.78 -16.26
N SER A 258 -0.86 11.93 -15.92
CA SER A 258 -1.57 12.14 -14.67
C SER A 258 -3.01 12.62 -14.91
N TYR A 259 -3.88 12.32 -13.94
CA TYR A 259 -5.27 12.77 -13.91
C TYR A 259 -5.67 13.17 -12.50
N GLY A 260 -6.40 14.32 -12.37
CA GLY A 260 -6.95 14.79 -11.10
C GLY A 260 -5.95 15.47 -10.17
N LEU A 261 -4.80 15.92 -10.70
CA LEU A 261 -3.76 16.62 -9.91
C LEU A 261 -3.87 18.16 -10.02
N ASP A 262 -5.02 18.71 -10.40
CA ASP A 262 -5.13 20.13 -10.73
C ASP A 262 -4.88 21.05 -9.52
N GLU A 263 -5.20 20.60 -8.32
CA GLU A 263 -5.01 21.34 -7.07
C GLU A 263 -3.68 20.97 -6.35
N TRP A 264 -2.91 20.03 -6.90
CA TRP A 264 -1.63 19.61 -6.31
C TRP A 264 -0.54 20.64 -6.63
N THR A 265 0.32 20.90 -5.68
CA THR A 265 1.45 21.82 -5.84
C THR A 265 2.72 21.07 -6.27
N ASP A 266 3.75 21.82 -6.70
CA ASP A 266 5.08 21.24 -6.91
C ASP A 266 5.76 21.04 -5.56
N CYS A 267 6.42 19.91 -5.38
CA CYS A 267 7.23 19.67 -4.19
C CYS A 267 8.56 20.43 -4.30
N ASP A 268 8.71 21.55 -3.62
CA ASP A 268 9.85 22.49 -3.74
C ASP A 268 11.21 21.93 -3.25
N ALA A 269 11.21 20.83 -2.51
CA ALA A 269 12.44 20.18 -2.06
C ALA A 269 12.16 18.73 -1.64
N PRO A 270 13.15 17.82 -1.70
CA PRO A 270 13.00 16.50 -1.12
C PRO A 270 12.82 16.64 0.39
N THR A 271 11.63 16.34 0.87
CA THR A 271 11.40 16.18 2.31
C THR A 271 11.98 14.84 2.72
N VAL A 272 13.17 14.85 3.27
CA VAL A 272 13.68 13.67 3.95
C VAL A 272 12.90 13.56 5.27
N ARG A 273 11.78 12.89 5.25
CA ARG A 273 11.20 12.39 6.49
C ARG A 273 12.02 11.17 6.89
N ALA A 274 12.85 11.33 7.89
CA ALA A 274 13.40 10.19 8.59
C ALA A 274 12.23 9.60 9.40
N VAL A 275 11.65 8.51 8.91
CA VAL A 275 11.09 7.54 9.83
C VAL A 275 12.32 6.92 10.48
N ASP A 276 12.57 7.25 11.73
CA ASP A 276 13.68 6.66 12.47
C ASP A 276 13.52 5.14 12.39
N ALA A 277 14.59 4.48 11.96
CA ALA A 277 14.59 3.03 11.89
C ALA A 277 14.25 2.48 13.27
N VAL A 278 13.19 1.72 13.32
CA VAL A 278 12.49 1.46 14.56
C VAL A 278 13.18 0.37 15.37
N VAL A 279 13.91 -0.51 14.72
CA VAL A 279 14.61 -1.60 15.40
C VAL A 279 15.94 -1.87 14.71
N SER A 280 17.04 -1.66 15.41
CA SER A 280 18.31 -2.23 14.99
C SER A 280 18.34 -3.73 15.33
N ALA A 281 19.10 -4.51 14.56
CA ALA A 281 19.27 -5.92 14.86
C ALA A 281 19.97 -6.16 16.22
N GLU A 282 20.49 -5.10 16.84
CA GLU A 282 21.15 -5.11 18.14
C GLU A 282 20.16 -4.91 19.32
N ASP A 283 18.90 -4.51 18.99
CA ASP A 283 17.87 -4.20 19.99
C ASP A 283 16.92 -5.38 20.29
N ILE A 284 17.15 -6.55 19.65
CA ILE A 284 16.31 -7.75 19.77
C ILE A 284 17.02 -8.87 20.53
#